data_db1aa61247d8b8823d3ecff0a985b9a5
#
_entry.id   db1aa61247d8b8823d3ecff0a985b9a5
#
_cell.length_a   1.000
_cell.length_b   1.000
_cell.length_c   1.000
_cell.angle_alpha   90.00
_cell.angle_beta   90.00
_cell.angle_gamma   90.00
#
_symmetry.space_group_name_H-M   'P 1'
#
loop_
_entity.id
_entity.type
_entity.pdbx_description
1 polymer ?
#
loop_
_entity_poly.entity_id
_entity_poly.type
_entity_poly.pdbx_seq_one_letter_code
_entity_poly.pdbx_strand_id
1 'polypeptide(L)'
;LYDSPYRDYLESKIGKVTFKNIEIANKAFDEKIIPLMQEENALSSRYSKLIATAKIPFEGEVYNLSLMRKFQTSPDRELRRKAWKAVSDYFLSVTDEIDEIYDKMVKNRTEQARQLGYENYVELGYYRMNRNCYDKEMVENFRKQVKEYFVPFANKLHEQRRQRIGVEKLSYIDTDVYFTNGNPAPIGTPEEILAAGQKMYSELSPQTKEFFDFMMENELFDVLGRKTKRQGGYMTYIPNFKSPFIFANFNGTSGDVHVITHECGHPCRWSTSPITGWNYFLATGKTIT
;
A
#
# COMPACT_ATOMS: atom_id res chain seq x y z
N LEU A 1 -9.94 26.07 16.01
CA LEU A 1 -8.57 26.02 16.58
C LEU A 1 -7.60 26.94 15.84
N TYR A 2 -7.56 26.89 14.50
CA TYR A 2 -6.60 27.63 13.67
C TYR A 2 -6.78 29.16 13.84
N ASP A 3 -8.01 29.64 13.82
CA ASP A 3 -8.39 31.06 13.94
C ASP A 3 -8.72 31.47 15.41
N SER A 4 -8.34 30.66 16.38
CA SER A 4 -8.60 30.94 17.78
C SER A 4 -7.74 32.12 18.26
N PRO A 5 -8.29 33.07 19.07
CA PRO A 5 -7.47 34.10 19.71
C PRO A 5 -6.43 33.52 20.67
N TYR A 6 -6.54 32.26 21.05
CA TYR A 6 -5.59 31.54 21.90
C TYR A 6 -4.64 30.65 21.11
N ARG A 7 -4.47 30.90 19.81
CA ARG A 7 -3.68 30.05 18.90
C ARG A 7 -2.29 29.72 19.47
N ASP A 8 -1.53 30.69 19.87
CA ASP A 8 -0.15 30.49 20.37
C ASP A 8 -0.11 29.60 21.62
N TYR A 9 -1.06 29.80 22.53
CA TYR A 9 -1.20 28.92 23.69
C TYR A 9 -1.54 27.50 23.30
N LEU A 10 -2.51 27.32 22.42
CA LEU A 10 -2.93 26.00 21.92
C LEU A 10 -1.77 25.31 21.17
N GLU A 11 -1.05 26.04 20.31
CA GLU A 11 0.11 25.50 19.58
C GLU A 11 1.20 25.04 20.54
N SER A 12 1.45 25.78 21.65
CA SER A 12 2.39 25.35 22.68
C SER A 12 1.99 24.07 23.41
N LYS A 13 0.69 23.75 23.47
CA LYS A 13 0.15 22.54 24.14
C LYS A 13 0.03 21.32 23.23
N ILE A 14 -0.45 21.51 22.00
CA ILE A 14 -0.75 20.40 21.08
C ILE A 14 0.29 20.26 19.95
N GLY A 15 1.22 21.18 19.86
CA GLY A 15 2.39 21.13 18.98
C GLY A 15 2.19 21.77 17.61
N LYS A 16 3.29 22.29 17.07
CA LYS A 16 3.35 22.99 15.77
C LYS A 16 2.92 22.13 14.60
N VAL A 17 3.23 20.83 14.62
CA VAL A 17 2.88 19.88 13.53
C VAL A 17 1.37 19.76 13.38
N THR A 18 0.61 19.75 14.50
CA THR A 18 -0.85 19.71 14.47
C THR A 18 -1.42 20.94 13.77
N PHE A 19 -0.92 22.12 14.10
CA PHE A 19 -1.36 23.37 13.44
C PHE A 19 -1.00 23.42 11.97
N LYS A 20 0.20 22.91 11.61
CA LYS A 20 0.60 22.78 10.20
C LYS A 20 -0.32 21.83 9.43
N ASN A 21 -0.71 20.73 10.04
CA ASN A 21 -1.66 19.79 9.42
C ASN A 21 -3.05 20.42 9.24
N ILE A 22 -3.54 21.21 10.22
CA ILE A 22 -4.80 21.97 10.10
C ILE A 22 -4.72 22.97 8.95
N GLU A 23 -3.61 23.73 8.85
CA GLU A 23 -3.37 24.65 7.73
C GLU A 23 -3.46 23.93 6.37
N ILE A 24 -2.78 22.80 6.25
CA ILE A 24 -2.78 21.98 5.03
C ILE A 24 -4.18 21.45 4.72
N ALA A 25 -4.91 20.98 5.73
CA ALA A 25 -6.27 20.49 5.55
C ALA A 25 -7.20 21.60 5.04
N ASN A 26 -7.07 22.83 5.57
CA ASN A 26 -7.84 23.98 5.09
C ASN A 26 -7.50 24.36 3.64
N LYS A 27 -6.25 24.17 3.21
CA LYS A 27 -5.83 24.38 1.82
C LYS A 27 -6.31 23.28 0.85
N ALA A 28 -6.65 22.11 1.38
CA ALA A 28 -7.02 20.94 0.60
C ALA A 28 -8.53 20.74 0.41
N PHE A 29 -9.35 21.56 1.06
CA PHE A 29 -10.80 21.37 1.11
C PHE A 29 -11.58 22.69 1.11
N ASP A 30 -12.68 22.69 0.37
CA ASP A 30 -13.74 23.69 0.38
C ASP A 30 -15.05 22.96 0.00
N GLU A 31 -16.18 23.37 0.54
CA GLU A 31 -17.47 22.72 0.28
C GLU A 31 -17.85 22.69 -1.20
N LYS A 32 -17.41 23.67 -1.98
CA LYS A 32 -17.68 23.74 -3.42
C LYS A 32 -17.13 22.57 -4.22
N ILE A 33 -16.08 21.85 -3.73
CA ILE A 33 -15.53 20.68 -4.40
C ILE A 33 -16.17 19.36 -3.99
N ILE A 34 -17.13 19.35 -3.05
CA ILE A 34 -17.78 18.11 -2.58
C ILE A 34 -18.35 17.26 -3.72
N PRO A 35 -19.07 17.82 -4.72
CA PRO A 35 -19.59 17.02 -5.84
C PRO A 35 -18.47 16.32 -6.63
N LEU A 36 -17.36 17.00 -6.86
CA LEU A 36 -16.21 16.44 -7.54
C LEU A 36 -15.52 15.34 -6.70
N MET A 37 -15.45 15.51 -5.38
CA MET A 37 -14.93 14.47 -4.48
C MET A 37 -15.82 13.22 -4.48
N GLN A 38 -17.14 13.38 -4.57
CA GLN A 38 -18.07 12.26 -4.70
C GLN A 38 -17.84 11.50 -6.01
N GLU A 39 -17.67 12.21 -7.13
CA GLU A 39 -17.33 11.61 -8.42
C GLU A 39 -15.97 10.90 -8.37
N GLU A 40 -14.94 11.52 -7.77
CA GLU A 40 -13.62 10.92 -7.56
C GLU A 40 -13.73 9.59 -6.80
N ASN A 41 -14.53 9.55 -5.72
CA ASN A 41 -14.77 8.33 -4.96
C ASN A 41 -15.50 7.25 -5.78
N ALA A 42 -16.45 7.64 -6.63
CA ALA A 42 -17.14 6.71 -7.52
C ALA A 42 -16.20 6.11 -8.57
N LEU A 43 -15.32 6.92 -9.17
CA LEU A 43 -14.29 6.47 -10.11
C LEU A 43 -13.29 5.52 -9.43
N SER A 44 -12.84 5.87 -8.23
CA SER A 44 -11.93 5.04 -7.42
C SER A 44 -12.55 3.69 -7.06
N SER A 45 -13.85 3.69 -6.73
CA SER A 45 -14.61 2.48 -6.44
C SER A 45 -14.79 1.61 -7.68
N ARG A 46 -15.07 2.23 -8.85
CA ARG A 46 -15.19 1.53 -10.13
C ARG A 46 -13.87 0.82 -10.49
N TYR A 47 -12.74 1.51 -10.39
CA TYR A 47 -11.42 0.91 -10.60
C TYR A 47 -11.15 -0.24 -9.62
N SER A 48 -11.41 -0.02 -8.33
CA SER A 48 -11.19 -1.06 -7.31
C SER A 48 -12.03 -2.30 -7.55
N LYS A 49 -13.29 -2.14 -7.99
CA LYS A 49 -14.17 -3.24 -8.36
C LYS A 49 -13.65 -3.99 -9.60
N LEU A 50 -13.21 -3.28 -10.64
CA LEU A 50 -12.64 -3.88 -11.83
C LEU A 50 -11.46 -4.79 -11.50
N ILE A 51 -10.51 -4.29 -10.70
CA ILE A 51 -9.34 -5.07 -10.27
C ILE A 51 -9.73 -6.25 -9.35
N ALA A 52 -10.66 -6.06 -8.42
CA ALA A 52 -11.06 -7.10 -7.48
C ALA A 52 -11.84 -8.25 -8.14
N THR A 53 -12.56 -7.96 -9.22
CA THR A 53 -13.38 -8.94 -9.94
C THR A 53 -12.66 -9.57 -11.14
N ALA A 54 -11.36 -9.36 -11.29
CA ALA A 54 -10.56 -9.94 -12.35
C ALA A 54 -10.74 -11.46 -12.40
N LYS A 55 -11.05 -11.98 -13.61
CA LYS A 55 -11.20 -13.41 -13.88
C LYS A 55 -10.21 -13.80 -14.96
N ILE A 56 -9.17 -14.51 -14.58
CA ILE A 56 -8.07 -14.90 -15.45
C ILE A 56 -8.11 -16.42 -15.62
N PRO A 57 -8.57 -16.94 -16.78
CA PRO A 57 -8.50 -18.37 -17.09
C PRO A 57 -7.03 -18.77 -17.22
N PHE A 58 -6.62 -19.81 -16.47
CA PHE A 58 -5.25 -20.32 -16.51
C PHE A 58 -5.20 -21.78 -16.05
N GLU A 59 -4.52 -22.64 -16.81
CA GLU A 59 -4.35 -24.07 -16.48
C GLU A 59 -5.66 -24.79 -16.08
N GLY A 60 -6.77 -24.48 -16.77
CA GLY A 60 -8.08 -25.13 -16.56
C GLY A 60 -8.92 -24.55 -15.42
N GLU A 61 -8.41 -23.56 -14.70
CA GLU A 61 -9.09 -22.90 -13.59
C GLU A 61 -9.21 -21.38 -13.84
N VAL A 62 -9.98 -20.70 -12.98
CA VAL A 62 -10.11 -19.23 -13.01
C VAL A 62 -9.52 -18.62 -11.76
N TYR A 63 -8.56 -17.74 -11.94
CA TYR A 63 -7.84 -17.04 -10.88
C TYR A 63 -8.12 -15.54 -10.88
N ASN A 64 -7.89 -14.89 -9.75
CA ASN A 64 -7.77 -13.44 -9.68
C ASN A 64 -6.28 -13.03 -9.76
N LEU A 65 -6.01 -11.73 -9.79
CA LEU A 65 -4.66 -11.18 -9.88
C LEU A 65 -3.73 -11.64 -8.75
N SER A 66 -4.24 -11.73 -7.51
CA SER A 66 -3.44 -12.17 -6.36
C SER A 66 -3.04 -13.64 -6.45
N LEU A 67 -3.98 -14.50 -6.83
CA LEU A 67 -3.75 -15.94 -6.95
C LEU A 67 -2.86 -16.30 -8.15
N MET A 68 -2.77 -15.44 -9.18
CA MET A 68 -1.84 -15.61 -10.30
C MET A 68 -0.37 -15.46 -9.89
N ARG A 69 -0.08 -14.78 -8.76
CA ARG A 69 1.31 -14.51 -8.32
C ARG A 69 2.16 -15.78 -8.16
N LYS A 70 1.59 -16.86 -7.63
CA LYS A 70 2.31 -18.14 -7.48
C LYS A 70 2.85 -18.68 -8.81
N PHE A 71 2.14 -18.47 -9.92
CA PHE A 71 2.59 -18.88 -11.25
C PHE A 71 3.57 -17.88 -11.85
N GLN A 72 3.39 -16.58 -11.57
CA GLN A 72 4.30 -15.52 -12.01
C GLN A 72 5.67 -15.58 -11.33
N THR A 73 5.81 -16.28 -10.22
CA THR A 73 7.08 -16.50 -9.50
C THR A 73 7.60 -17.95 -9.62
N SER A 74 6.99 -18.80 -10.44
CA SER A 74 7.41 -20.18 -10.65
C SER A 74 8.87 -20.28 -11.10
N PRO A 75 9.65 -21.28 -10.68
CA PRO A 75 10.97 -21.57 -11.25
C PRO A 75 10.91 -21.93 -12.74
N ASP A 76 9.82 -22.52 -13.22
CA ASP A 76 9.61 -22.78 -14.63
C ASP A 76 9.34 -21.48 -15.40
N ARG A 77 10.29 -21.12 -16.27
CA ARG A 77 10.24 -19.87 -17.04
C ARG A 77 9.10 -19.82 -18.06
N GLU A 78 8.75 -20.96 -18.66
CA GLU A 78 7.66 -21.02 -19.64
C GLU A 78 6.29 -20.91 -18.95
N LEU A 79 6.12 -21.54 -17.78
CA LEU A 79 4.93 -21.36 -16.96
C LEU A 79 4.78 -19.90 -16.53
N ARG A 80 5.89 -19.25 -16.10
CA ARG A 80 5.88 -17.81 -15.79
C ARG A 80 5.42 -16.97 -16.98
N ARG A 81 5.98 -17.25 -18.18
CA ARG A 81 5.64 -16.52 -19.40
C ARG A 81 4.15 -16.60 -19.70
N LYS A 82 3.59 -17.82 -19.63
CA LYS A 82 2.15 -18.05 -19.82
C LYS A 82 1.32 -17.28 -18.77
N ALA A 83 1.72 -17.34 -17.50
CA ALA A 83 1.01 -16.65 -16.41
C ALA A 83 1.03 -15.12 -16.58
N TRP A 84 2.19 -14.55 -16.91
CA TRP A 84 2.29 -13.13 -17.20
C TRP A 84 1.50 -12.73 -18.44
N LYS A 85 1.49 -13.56 -19.48
CA LYS A 85 0.67 -13.32 -20.66
C LYS A 85 -0.82 -13.32 -20.30
N ALA A 86 -1.31 -14.30 -19.54
CA ALA A 86 -2.71 -14.36 -19.14
C ALA A 86 -3.14 -13.12 -18.34
N VAL A 87 -2.28 -12.61 -17.44
CA VAL A 87 -2.52 -11.36 -16.72
C VAL A 87 -2.52 -10.16 -17.67
N SER A 88 -1.58 -10.11 -18.62
CA SER A 88 -1.53 -9.05 -19.62
C SER A 88 -2.78 -9.05 -20.52
N ASP A 89 -3.23 -10.23 -20.95
CA ASP A 89 -4.43 -10.39 -21.78
C ASP A 89 -5.68 -9.87 -21.03
N TYR A 90 -5.76 -10.13 -19.72
CA TYR A 90 -6.82 -9.53 -18.89
C TYR A 90 -6.77 -8.01 -18.90
N PHE A 91 -5.60 -7.40 -18.64
CA PHE A 91 -5.49 -5.95 -18.67
C PHE A 91 -5.79 -5.36 -20.05
N LEU A 92 -5.34 -6.01 -21.12
CA LEU A 92 -5.69 -5.60 -22.48
C LEU A 92 -7.20 -5.63 -22.73
N SER A 93 -7.91 -6.63 -22.17
CA SER A 93 -9.37 -6.75 -22.34
C SER A 93 -10.17 -5.65 -21.62
N VAL A 94 -9.57 -4.98 -20.64
CA VAL A 94 -10.20 -3.91 -19.85
C VAL A 94 -9.51 -2.55 -20.02
N THR A 95 -8.62 -2.42 -21.00
CA THR A 95 -7.83 -1.20 -21.24
C THR A 95 -8.72 0.03 -21.42
N ASP A 96 -9.73 -0.05 -22.29
CA ASP A 96 -10.62 1.09 -22.57
C ASP A 96 -11.33 1.58 -21.31
N GLU A 97 -11.75 0.66 -20.43
CA GLU A 97 -12.39 1.03 -19.17
C GLU A 97 -11.40 1.69 -18.19
N ILE A 98 -10.16 1.17 -18.10
CA ILE A 98 -9.12 1.76 -17.27
C ILE A 98 -8.75 3.16 -17.78
N ASP A 99 -8.59 3.32 -19.07
CA ASP A 99 -8.23 4.59 -19.70
C ASP A 99 -9.34 5.64 -19.50
N GLU A 100 -10.61 5.23 -19.63
CA GLU A 100 -11.76 6.11 -19.35
C GLU A 100 -11.77 6.56 -17.88
N ILE A 101 -11.57 5.63 -16.94
CA ILE A 101 -11.51 5.95 -15.49
C ILE A 101 -10.35 6.91 -15.22
N TYR A 102 -9.17 6.64 -15.79
CA TYR A 102 -7.98 7.46 -15.57
C TYR A 102 -8.16 8.88 -16.14
N ASP A 103 -8.65 9.00 -17.36
CA ASP A 103 -8.91 10.29 -17.99
C ASP A 103 -9.92 11.13 -17.18
N LYS A 104 -11.02 10.52 -16.76
CA LYS A 104 -12.00 11.18 -15.90
C LYS A 104 -11.40 11.58 -14.54
N MET A 105 -10.56 10.73 -13.93
CA MET A 105 -9.88 11.03 -12.68
C MET A 105 -8.94 12.23 -12.82
N VAL A 106 -8.16 12.30 -13.89
CA VAL A 106 -7.26 13.43 -14.15
C VAL A 106 -8.05 14.73 -14.36
N LYS A 107 -9.13 14.70 -15.14
CA LYS A 107 -10.00 15.86 -15.38
C LYS A 107 -10.65 16.33 -14.08
N ASN A 108 -11.23 15.41 -13.32
CA ASN A 108 -11.89 15.68 -12.04
C ASN A 108 -10.92 16.32 -11.04
N ARG A 109 -9.75 15.72 -10.83
CA ARG A 109 -8.74 16.26 -9.92
C ARG A 109 -8.19 17.61 -10.34
N THR A 110 -8.02 17.81 -11.64
CA THR A 110 -7.61 19.11 -12.17
C THR A 110 -8.66 20.18 -11.92
N GLU A 111 -9.95 19.85 -12.09
CA GLU A 111 -11.05 20.76 -11.80
C GLU A 111 -11.17 21.09 -10.30
N GLN A 112 -11.02 20.09 -9.43
CA GLN A 112 -10.96 20.34 -7.99
C GLN A 112 -9.85 21.34 -7.62
N ALA A 113 -8.65 21.16 -8.20
CA ALA A 113 -7.53 22.05 -7.96
C ALA A 113 -7.84 23.49 -8.42
N ARG A 114 -8.40 23.65 -9.62
CA ARG A 114 -8.79 24.96 -10.19
C ARG A 114 -9.85 25.66 -9.34
N GLN A 115 -10.84 24.92 -8.88
CA GLN A 115 -11.87 25.48 -8.00
C GLN A 115 -11.28 25.96 -6.66
N LEU A 116 -10.22 25.32 -6.17
CA LEU A 116 -9.48 25.75 -4.98
C LEU A 116 -8.45 26.86 -5.24
N GLY A 117 -8.32 27.33 -6.50
CA GLY A 117 -7.41 28.42 -6.90
C GLY A 117 -6.01 27.97 -7.28
N TYR A 118 -5.78 26.67 -7.49
CA TYR A 118 -4.50 26.14 -7.96
C TYR A 118 -4.49 26.03 -9.50
N GLU A 119 -3.32 26.17 -10.09
CA GLU A 119 -3.13 26.01 -11.53
C GLU A 119 -3.42 24.58 -12.00
N ASN A 120 -2.96 23.60 -11.23
CA ASN A 120 -3.10 22.18 -11.52
C ASN A 120 -3.14 21.36 -10.21
N TYR A 121 -3.32 20.02 -10.35
CA TYR A 121 -3.47 19.16 -9.20
C TYR A 121 -2.18 18.92 -8.37
N VAL A 122 -1.00 19.30 -8.86
CA VAL A 122 0.26 18.96 -8.19
C VAL A 122 0.31 19.54 -6.78
N GLU A 123 0.02 20.81 -6.59
CA GLU A 123 0.04 21.48 -5.28
C GLU A 123 -1.05 20.92 -4.36
N LEU A 124 -2.28 20.82 -4.84
CA LEU A 124 -3.38 20.20 -4.10
C LEU A 124 -3.06 18.76 -3.69
N GLY A 125 -2.42 17.99 -4.56
CA GLY A 125 -1.98 16.62 -4.30
C GLY A 125 -0.96 16.55 -3.16
N TYR A 126 -0.03 17.50 -3.07
CA TYR A 126 0.90 17.59 -1.95
C TYR A 126 0.18 17.85 -0.63
N TYR A 127 -0.79 18.78 -0.60
CA TYR A 127 -1.59 19.02 0.61
C TYR A 127 -2.43 17.80 1.00
N ARG A 128 -3.08 17.14 0.05
CA ARG A 128 -3.89 15.92 0.31
C ARG A 128 -3.06 14.75 0.85
N MET A 129 -1.78 14.67 0.50
CA MET A 129 -0.84 13.69 1.04
C MET A 129 -0.21 14.14 2.37
N ASN A 130 -0.67 15.25 2.97
CA ASN A 130 -0.10 15.81 4.21
C ASN A 130 1.41 16.05 4.17
N ARG A 131 1.93 16.45 3.01
CA ARG A 131 3.35 16.77 2.87
C ARG A 131 3.62 18.14 3.50
N ASN A 132 3.86 18.15 4.81
CA ASN A 132 4.01 19.36 5.64
C ASN A 132 5.47 19.78 5.89
N CYS A 133 6.45 18.93 5.56
CA CYS A 133 7.86 19.15 5.85
C CYS A 133 8.78 19.06 4.64
N TYR A 134 8.24 18.82 3.45
CA TYR A 134 8.98 18.81 2.19
C TYR A 134 8.08 19.22 1.02
N ASP A 135 8.69 19.77 -0.02
CA ASP A 135 8.06 20.31 -1.22
C ASP A 135 8.45 19.54 -2.50
N LYS A 136 7.96 20.02 -3.64
CA LYS A 136 8.22 19.39 -4.95
C LYS A 136 9.69 19.47 -5.35
N GLU A 137 10.41 20.52 -4.98
CA GLU A 137 11.83 20.72 -5.28
C GLU A 137 12.69 19.71 -4.50
N MET A 138 12.38 19.50 -3.23
CA MET A 138 13.03 18.46 -2.41
C MET A 138 12.79 17.06 -2.98
N VAL A 139 11.55 16.76 -3.42
CA VAL A 139 11.21 15.48 -4.07
C VAL A 139 11.92 15.33 -5.41
N GLU A 140 12.04 16.40 -6.19
CA GLU A 140 12.80 16.37 -7.45
C GLU A 140 14.27 16.08 -7.21
N ASN A 141 14.89 16.71 -6.22
CA ASN A 141 16.27 16.43 -5.84
C ASN A 141 16.43 14.97 -5.37
N PHE A 142 15.51 14.46 -4.55
CA PHE A 142 15.50 13.05 -4.16
C PHE A 142 15.45 12.12 -5.38
N ARG A 143 14.56 12.38 -6.36
CA ARG A 143 14.48 11.59 -7.60
C ARG A 143 15.77 11.64 -8.42
N LYS A 144 16.45 12.80 -8.48
CA LYS A 144 17.78 12.92 -9.13
C LYS A 144 18.80 12.01 -8.46
N GLN A 145 18.85 12.02 -7.13
CA GLN A 145 19.77 11.14 -6.37
C GLN A 145 19.43 9.66 -6.56
N VAL A 146 18.15 9.28 -6.56
CA VAL A 146 17.74 7.91 -6.86
C VAL A 146 18.22 7.50 -8.25
N LYS A 147 17.99 8.33 -9.26
CA LYS A 147 18.43 8.05 -10.63
C LYS A 147 19.95 7.93 -10.75
N GLU A 148 20.69 8.79 -10.05
CA GLU A 148 22.16 8.85 -10.13
C GLU A 148 22.84 7.73 -9.36
N TYR A 149 22.34 7.40 -8.15
CA TYR A 149 23.06 6.47 -7.26
C TYR A 149 22.36 5.11 -7.15
N PHE A 150 21.05 5.08 -6.99
CA PHE A 150 20.32 3.82 -6.73
C PHE A 150 20.06 3.02 -8.00
N VAL A 151 19.73 3.68 -9.11
CA VAL A 151 19.48 2.97 -10.38
C VAL A 151 20.72 2.21 -10.88
N PRO A 152 21.93 2.78 -10.89
CA PRO A 152 23.14 2.02 -11.24
C PRO A 152 23.42 0.85 -10.29
N PHE A 153 23.13 1.02 -8.98
CA PHE A 153 23.26 -0.06 -8.02
C PHE A 153 22.22 -1.18 -8.28
N ALA A 154 20.97 -0.82 -8.49
CA ALA A 154 19.92 -1.78 -8.84
C ALA A 154 20.26 -2.56 -10.12
N ASN A 155 20.84 -1.91 -11.13
CA ASN A 155 21.27 -2.56 -12.36
C ASN A 155 22.36 -3.62 -12.10
N LYS A 156 23.29 -3.38 -11.17
CA LYS A 156 24.28 -4.39 -10.74
C LYS A 156 23.60 -5.59 -10.09
N LEU A 157 22.60 -5.37 -9.24
CA LEU A 157 21.83 -6.45 -8.63
C LEU A 157 21.01 -7.23 -9.68
N HIS A 158 20.44 -6.56 -10.67
CA HIS A 158 19.77 -7.22 -11.78
C HIS A 158 20.73 -8.06 -12.61
N GLU A 159 21.92 -7.59 -12.88
CA GLU A 159 22.93 -8.38 -13.60
C GLU A 159 23.37 -9.61 -12.79
N GLN A 160 23.61 -9.48 -11.48
CA GLN A 160 23.88 -10.62 -10.61
C GLN A 160 22.73 -11.63 -10.59
N ARG A 161 21.48 -11.15 -10.60
CA ARG A 161 20.29 -12.01 -10.70
C ARG A 161 20.25 -12.72 -12.04
N ARG A 162 20.48 -12.01 -13.15
CA ARG A 162 20.54 -12.60 -14.50
C ARG A 162 21.48 -13.79 -14.56
N GLN A 163 22.70 -13.62 -14.04
CA GLN A 163 23.71 -14.68 -13.97
C GLN A 163 23.26 -15.82 -13.08
N ARG A 164 22.71 -15.52 -11.90
CA ARG A 164 22.25 -16.52 -10.92
C ARG A 164 21.13 -17.41 -11.46
N ILE A 165 20.16 -16.84 -12.18
CA ILE A 165 19.06 -17.61 -12.76
C ILE A 165 19.39 -18.18 -14.16
N GLY A 166 20.56 -17.90 -14.70
CA GLY A 166 21.08 -18.51 -15.93
C GLY A 166 20.35 -18.08 -17.21
N VAL A 167 19.83 -16.83 -17.27
CA VAL A 167 19.16 -16.34 -18.49
C VAL A 167 20.08 -15.40 -19.28
N GLU A 168 19.97 -15.45 -20.61
CA GLU A 168 20.75 -14.58 -21.49
C GLU A 168 20.39 -13.11 -21.27
N LYS A 169 19.09 -12.80 -21.16
CA LYS A 169 18.57 -11.46 -20.91
C LYS A 169 17.42 -11.53 -19.92
N LEU A 170 17.48 -10.66 -18.89
CA LEU A 170 16.32 -10.47 -18.00
C LEU A 170 15.16 -9.86 -18.77
N SER A 171 13.99 -10.37 -18.51
CA SER A 171 12.71 -9.84 -18.97
C SER A 171 11.83 -9.50 -17.76
N TYR A 172 10.74 -8.77 -17.99
CA TYR A 172 9.77 -8.46 -16.93
C TYR A 172 9.22 -9.71 -16.21
N ILE A 173 9.16 -10.86 -16.88
CA ILE A 173 8.74 -12.15 -16.29
C ILE A 173 9.77 -12.70 -15.28
N ASP A 174 10.99 -12.20 -15.27
CA ASP A 174 12.08 -12.67 -14.41
C ASP A 174 12.30 -11.75 -13.19
N THR A 175 11.55 -10.62 -13.08
CA THR A 175 11.79 -9.58 -12.06
C THR A 175 11.61 -10.08 -10.63
N ASP A 176 10.72 -11.04 -10.41
CA ASP A 176 10.37 -11.57 -9.10
C ASP A 176 10.89 -12.99 -8.88
N VAL A 177 11.91 -13.42 -9.63
CA VAL A 177 12.58 -14.72 -9.46
C VAL A 177 14.04 -14.49 -9.09
N TYR A 178 14.46 -15.09 -7.98
CA TYR A 178 15.77 -14.84 -7.40
C TYR A 178 16.73 -16.02 -7.51
N PHE A 179 16.21 -17.26 -7.60
CA PHE A 179 17.00 -18.49 -7.63
C PHE A 179 16.45 -19.48 -8.66
N THR A 180 17.31 -20.32 -9.21
CA THR A 180 16.97 -21.33 -10.22
C THR A 180 16.00 -22.41 -9.73
N ASN A 181 16.06 -22.73 -8.44
CA ASN A 181 15.18 -23.69 -7.77
C ASN A 181 13.91 -23.07 -7.18
N GLY A 182 13.65 -21.79 -7.46
CA GLY A 182 12.51 -21.05 -6.95
C GLY A 182 12.87 -20.11 -5.79
N ASN A 183 11.95 -19.19 -5.54
CA ASN A 183 12.08 -18.26 -4.40
C ASN A 183 11.87 -19.00 -3.08
N PRO A 184 12.39 -18.46 -1.96
CA PRO A 184 11.96 -18.90 -0.64
C PRO A 184 10.43 -18.83 -0.53
N ALA A 185 9.83 -19.87 0.01
CA ALA A 185 8.40 -19.93 0.28
C ALA A 185 8.18 -20.13 1.78
N PRO A 186 7.05 -19.65 2.34
CA PRO A 186 6.72 -19.95 3.72
C PRO A 186 6.54 -21.47 3.89
N ILE A 187 6.89 -21.96 5.08
CA ILE A 187 6.66 -23.37 5.46
C ILE A 187 5.37 -23.40 6.28
N GLY A 188 4.43 -24.25 5.85
CA GLY A 188 3.17 -24.48 6.58
C GLY A 188 1.97 -23.75 6.01
N THR A 189 0.86 -23.88 6.73
CA THR A 189 -0.43 -23.26 6.41
C THR A 189 -0.46 -21.78 6.81
N PRO A 190 -1.45 -21.01 6.35
CA PRO A 190 -1.62 -19.62 6.83
C PRO A 190 -1.71 -19.50 8.35
N GLU A 191 -2.33 -20.47 9.02
CA GLU A 191 -2.45 -20.53 10.48
C GLU A 191 -1.07 -20.75 11.13
N GLU A 192 -0.24 -21.61 10.55
CA GLU A 192 1.13 -21.87 11.02
C GLU A 192 2.03 -20.65 10.79
N ILE A 193 1.83 -19.89 9.71
CA ILE A 193 2.52 -18.62 9.46
C ILE A 193 2.14 -17.58 10.53
N LEU A 194 0.84 -17.48 10.87
CA LEU A 194 0.37 -16.59 11.94
C LEU A 194 0.94 -17.01 13.31
N ALA A 195 0.95 -18.31 13.61
CA ALA A 195 1.54 -18.83 14.85
C ALA A 195 3.05 -18.56 14.95
N ALA A 196 3.77 -18.69 13.82
CA ALA A 196 5.18 -18.31 13.76
C ALA A 196 5.38 -16.80 13.98
N GLY A 197 4.50 -15.98 13.42
CA GLY A 197 4.45 -14.53 13.68
C GLY A 197 4.22 -14.23 15.15
N GLN A 198 3.25 -14.88 15.79
CA GLN A 198 2.96 -14.73 17.21
C GLN A 198 4.18 -15.07 18.09
N LYS A 199 4.87 -16.17 17.77
CA LYS A 199 6.10 -16.54 18.45
C LYS A 199 7.18 -15.47 18.30
N MET A 200 7.43 -15.02 17.06
CA MET A 200 8.42 -13.97 16.76
C MET A 200 8.13 -12.68 17.55
N TYR A 201 6.90 -12.19 17.52
CA TYR A 201 6.53 -10.97 18.25
C TYR A 201 6.56 -11.15 19.77
N SER A 202 6.33 -12.38 20.28
CA SER A 202 6.45 -12.70 21.71
C SER A 202 7.91 -12.69 22.18
N GLU A 203 8.85 -13.04 21.31
CA GLU A 203 10.29 -13.03 21.59
C GLU A 203 10.89 -11.62 21.50
N LEU A 204 10.26 -10.69 20.74
CA LEU A 204 10.74 -9.32 20.57
C LEU A 204 10.60 -8.48 21.85
N SER A 205 9.40 -8.45 22.44
CA SER A 205 9.14 -7.77 23.71
C SER A 205 7.80 -8.17 24.32
N PRO A 206 7.59 -7.94 25.64
CA PRO A 206 6.29 -8.14 26.27
C PRO A 206 5.16 -7.32 25.59
N GLN A 207 5.45 -6.11 25.13
CA GLN A 207 4.48 -5.22 24.51
C GLN A 207 4.03 -5.74 23.13
N THR A 208 4.98 -6.23 22.32
CA THR A 208 4.66 -6.79 21.01
C THR A 208 3.94 -8.12 21.14
N LYS A 209 4.23 -8.89 22.19
CA LYS A 209 3.47 -10.10 22.55
C LYS A 209 2.02 -9.77 22.88
N GLU A 210 1.76 -8.87 23.83
CA GLU A 210 0.42 -8.43 24.22
C GLU A 210 -0.39 -7.95 23.01
N PHE A 211 0.23 -7.15 22.17
CA PHE A 211 -0.38 -6.67 20.94
C PHE A 211 -0.78 -7.81 19.99
N PHE A 212 0.15 -8.71 19.69
CA PHE A 212 -0.12 -9.78 18.72
C PHE A 212 -1.12 -10.81 19.27
N ASP A 213 -1.05 -11.13 20.56
CA ASP A 213 -2.04 -11.98 21.24
C ASP A 213 -3.44 -11.37 21.14
N PHE A 214 -3.58 -10.06 21.41
CA PHE A 214 -4.84 -9.33 21.22
C PHE A 214 -5.38 -9.44 19.78
N MET A 215 -4.52 -9.32 18.78
CA MET A 215 -4.92 -9.46 17.37
C MET A 215 -5.42 -10.87 17.05
N MET A 216 -4.77 -11.90 17.59
CA MET A 216 -5.15 -13.30 17.39
C MET A 216 -6.46 -13.66 18.12
N GLU A 217 -6.59 -13.27 19.40
CA GLU A 217 -7.75 -13.55 20.23
C GLU A 217 -9.04 -12.90 19.71
N ASN A 218 -8.91 -11.76 19.05
CA ASN A 218 -10.06 -11.02 18.52
C ASN A 218 -10.26 -11.21 16.99
N GLU A 219 -9.57 -12.18 16.38
CA GLU A 219 -9.70 -12.51 14.93
C GLU A 219 -9.50 -11.31 14.00
N LEU A 220 -8.52 -10.44 14.29
CA LEU A 220 -8.29 -9.18 13.60
C LEU A 220 -7.42 -9.33 12.32
N PHE A 221 -7.37 -10.54 11.75
CA PHE A 221 -6.65 -10.88 10.54
C PHE A 221 -7.59 -11.45 9.47
N ASP A 222 -7.76 -10.77 8.35
CA ASP A 222 -8.30 -11.36 7.13
C ASP A 222 -7.18 -11.54 6.11
N VAL A 223 -6.43 -12.64 6.22
CA VAL A 223 -5.23 -12.86 5.42
C VAL A 223 -5.40 -13.81 4.25
N LEU A 224 -6.45 -14.65 4.23
CA LEU A 224 -6.62 -15.65 3.19
C LEU A 224 -7.01 -15.03 1.85
N GLY A 225 -6.30 -15.43 0.78
CA GLY A 225 -6.66 -15.09 -0.59
C GLY A 225 -7.95 -15.79 -1.02
N ARG A 226 -8.91 -15.07 -1.60
CA ARG A 226 -10.18 -15.57 -2.13
C ARG A 226 -10.46 -15.03 -3.52
N LYS A 227 -11.18 -15.77 -4.37
CA LYS A 227 -11.44 -15.39 -5.78
C LYS A 227 -12.07 -14.00 -5.98
N THR A 228 -12.85 -13.53 -5.01
CA THR A 228 -13.55 -12.24 -5.04
C THR A 228 -12.93 -11.17 -4.14
N LYS A 229 -11.77 -11.45 -3.54
CA LYS A 229 -11.08 -10.54 -2.64
C LYS A 229 -10.18 -9.59 -3.43
N ARG A 230 -10.24 -8.29 -3.09
CA ARG A 230 -9.37 -7.27 -3.68
C ARG A 230 -7.90 -7.61 -3.41
N GLN A 231 -7.06 -7.45 -4.45
CA GLN A 231 -5.61 -7.60 -4.33
C GLN A 231 -5.01 -6.52 -3.41
N GLY A 232 -3.91 -6.87 -2.76
CA GLY A 232 -3.14 -6.01 -1.89
C GLY A 232 -3.23 -6.42 -0.43
N GLY A 233 -2.53 -5.70 0.42
CA GLY A 233 -2.54 -5.80 1.87
C GLY A 233 -2.51 -4.40 2.47
N TYR A 234 -3.09 -4.24 3.63
CA TYR A 234 -3.03 -3.02 4.41
C TYR A 234 -3.42 -3.30 5.87
N MET A 235 -2.92 -2.46 6.75
CA MET A 235 -3.44 -2.31 8.09
C MET A 235 -4.34 -1.09 8.17
N THR A 236 -5.45 -1.22 8.87
CA THR A 236 -6.31 -0.08 9.23
C THR A 236 -6.62 -0.12 10.72
N TYR A 237 -7.00 1.04 11.25
CA TYR A 237 -7.46 1.15 12.63
C TYR A 237 -8.95 1.49 12.64
N ILE A 238 -9.72 0.80 13.47
CA ILE A 238 -11.17 1.00 13.62
C ILE A 238 -11.41 1.75 14.94
N PRO A 239 -11.59 3.09 14.90
CA PRO A 239 -11.57 3.93 16.10
C PRO A 239 -12.61 3.55 17.15
N ASN A 240 -13.84 3.23 16.73
CA ASN A 240 -14.93 2.89 17.64
C ASN A 240 -14.67 1.63 18.45
N PHE A 241 -13.87 0.71 17.91
CA PHE A 241 -13.48 -0.55 18.57
C PHE A 241 -12.07 -0.48 19.16
N LYS A 242 -11.35 0.63 18.96
CA LYS A 242 -9.94 0.81 19.34
C LYS A 242 -9.08 -0.38 18.90
N SER A 243 -9.37 -0.92 17.72
CA SER A 243 -8.76 -2.13 17.20
C SER A 243 -8.08 -1.89 15.86
N PRO A 244 -6.84 -2.35 15.67
CA PRO A 244 -6.25 -2.51 14.34
C PRO A 244 -6.91 -3.70 13.63
N PHE A 245 -6.85 -3.71 12.30
CA PHE A 245 -7.29 -4.81 11.47
C PHE A 245 -6.34 -4.98 10.29
N ILE A 246 -5.93 -6.20 10.01
CA ILE A 246 -5.03 -6.52 8.91
C ILE A 246 -5.79 -7.26 7.81
N PHE A 247 -5.77 -6.67 6.63
CA PHE A 247 -6.25 -7.26 5.40
C PHE A 247 -5.06 -7.67 4.54
N ALA A 248 -5.04 -8.91 4.04
CA ALA A 248 -3.98 -9.42 3.18
C ALA A 248 -4.50 -10.48 2.22
N ASN A 249 -3.64 -11.02 1.36
CA ASN A 249 -3.97 -12.06 0.40
C ASN A 249 -2.85 -13.09 0.34
N PHE A 250 -2.80 -13.99 1.31
CA PHE A 250 -1.84 -15.09 1.33
C PHE A 250 -2.03 -15.99 0.10
N ASN A 251 -0.95 -16.31 -0.53
CA ASN A 251 -0.90 -17.04 -1.79
C ASN A 251 0.23 -18.09 -1.86
N GLY A 252 0.91 -18.36 -0.76
CA GLY A 252 1.99 -19.35 -0.66
C GLY A 252 3.35 -18.83 -1.12
N THR A 253 3.52 -17.51 -1.27
CA THR A 253 4.81 -16.90 -1.60
C THR A 253 5.47 -16.27 -0.37
N SER A 254 6.76 -15.91 -0.48
CA SER A 254 7.47 -15.15 0.57
C SER A 254 6.79 -13.82 0.93
N GLY A 255 5.92 -13.32 0.06
CA GLY A 255 5.07 -12.16 0.32
C GLY A 255 4.18 -12.33 1.55
N ASP A 256 3.74 -13.53 1.86
CA ASP A 256 2.88 -13.80 3.02
C ASP A 256 3.61 -13.49 4.33
N VAL A 257 4.87 -13.91 4.45
CA VAL A 257 5.72 -13.60 5.62
C VAL A 257 6.04 -12.11 5.66
N HIS A 258 6.35 -11.50 4.50
CA HIS A 258 6.62 -10.06 4.42
C HIS A 258 5.42 -9.23 4.88
N VAL A 259 4.21 -9.58 4.48
CA VAL A 259 2.98 -8.90 4.90
C VAL A 259 2.81 -8.97 6.43
N ILE A 260 2.99 -10.14 7.06
CA ILE A 260 2.87 -10.26 8.52
C ILE A 260 3.89 -9.37 9.23
N THR A 261 5.14 -9.38 8.80
CA THR A 261 6.17 -8.56 9.44
C THR A 261 5.97 -7.06 9.21
N HIS A 262 5.49 -6.68 8.03
CA HIS A 262 5.26 -5.28 7.67
C HIS A 262 3.97 -4.72 8.31
N GLU A 263 2.83 -5.37 8.04
CA GLU A 263 1.53 -4.86 8.48
C GLU A 263 1.37 -4.92 10.00
N CYS A 264 1.93 -5.93 10.67
CA CYS A 264 1.96 -5.96 12.14
C CYS A 264 2.95 -4.96 12.73
N GLY A 265 3.96 -4.53 11.98
CA GLY A 265 4.87 -3.47 12.41
C GLY A 265 4.17 -2.12 12.61
N HIS A 266 3.16 -1.83 11.80
CA HIS A 266 2.39 -0.59 11.92
C HIS A 266 1.66 -0.46 13.26
N PRO A 267 0.79 -1.40 13.67
CA PRO A 267 0.07 -1.28 14.92
C PRO A 267 0.94 -1.54 16.17
N CYS A 268 2.00 -2.35 16.08
CA CYS A 268 2.98 -2.48 17.17
C CYS A 268 3.60 -1.14 17.55
N ARG A 269 3.95 -0.31 16.57
CA ARG A 269 4.46 1.04 16.82
C ARG A 269 3.44 1.93 17.56
N TRP A 270 2.15 1.65 17.41
CA TRP A 270 1.09 2.44 18.02
C TRP A 270 0.75 1.98 19.44
N SER A 271 0.75 0.69 19.69
CA SER A 271 0.51 0.14 21.02
C SER A 271 1.65 0.42 22.00
N THR A 272 2.88 0.52 21.50
CA THR A 272 4.10 0.66 22.33
C THR A 272 4.57 2.09 22.54
N SER A 273 4.00 3.09 21.83
CA SER A 273 4.41 4.48 21.96
C SER A 273 3.52 5.26 22.96
N PRO A 274 4.03 5.63 24.14
CA PRO A 274 3.26 6.42 25.12
C PRO A 274 2.96 7.85 24.66
N ILE A 275 3.63 8.36 23.62
CA ILE A 275 3.55 9.77 23.23
C ILE A 275 2.86 9.96 21.86
N THR A 276 2.88 8.99 20.96
CA THR A 276 2.51 9.22 19.56
C THR A 276 1.54 8.22 18.95
N GLY A 277 1.43 7.00 19.48
CA GLY A 277 0.66 5.96 18.81
C GLY A 277 -0.84 6.21 18.90
N TRP A 278 -1.43 5.93 20.01
CA TRP A 278 -2.86 6.01 20.22
C TRP A 278 -3.41 7.44 20.20
N ASN A 279 -2.72 8.38 20.87
CA ASN A 279 -3.19 9.76 20.97
C ASN A 279 -3.08 10.52 19.64
N TYR A 280 -2.04 10.27 18.84
CA TYR A 280 -1.90 10.91 17.53
C TYR A 280 -2.97 10.40 16.56
N PHE A 281 -3.23 9.10 16.53
CA PHE A 281 -4.24 8.51 15.65
C PHE A 281 -5.66 8.89 16.08
N LEU A 282 -5.96 8.87 17.38
CA LEU A 282 -7.26 9.33 17.90
C LEU A 282 -7.49 10.82 17.62
N ALA A 283 -6.43 11.63 17.60
CA ALA A 283 -6.50 13.05 17.31
C ALA A 283 -6.57 13.37 15.80
N THR A 284 -6.00 12.55 14.93
CA THR A 284 -5.83 12.90 13.51
C THR A 284 -6.53 11.94 12.54
N GLY A 285 -6.88 10.72 12.95
CA GLY A 285 -7.47 9.69 12.08
C GLY A 285 -6.56 9.24 10.93
N LYS A 286 -5.25 9.50 10.98
CA LYS A 286 -4.32 9.28 9.87
C LYS A 286 -3.14 8.42 10.27
N THR A 287 -2.82 7.45 9.42
CA THR A 287 -1.59 6.65 9.48
C THR A 287 -0.37 7.53 9.23
N ILE A 288 0.68 7.33 10.01
CA ILE A 288 2.01 7.81 9.67
C ILE A 288 2.58 6.79 8.68
N THR A 289 2.50 7.09 7.38
CA THR A 289 3.22 6.37 6.33
C THR A 289 4.64 6.92 6.21
#